data_cfdfd7e384b8c986dc26081f854feb13
#
_entry.id   cfdfd7e384b8c986dc26081f854feb13
#
_cell.length_a   1.000
_cell.length_b   1.000
_cell.length_c   1.000
_cell.angle_alpha   90.00
_cell.angle_beta   90.00
_cell.angle_gamma   90.00
#
_symmetry.space_group_name_H-M   'P 1'
#
loop_
_entity.id
_entity.type
_entity.pdbx_description
1 polymer ?
#
loop_
_entity_poly.entity_id
_entity_poly.type
_entity_poly.pdbx_seq_one_letter_code
_entity_poly.pdbx_strand_id
1 'polypeptide(L)'
;MTDLARRGIYALPVAGVLTAVPWIFLLGHPSPKNDPEGYARSVTTTVNAVGGYLYLAGLICLLFGLLSLYGHLARTRASSWAAAGMIVSVVGIALALPVFGILGLADAVLADVYLAGHKDVSAAMLLLSGGSFSNRINSYFGVFVFVCLVGAIAYAVAVWKSGSLPKWAGVLVAAGFVLSMTLSPFVAWVGAACLVIGGAWLARRVSQAPAVG
;
A
#
# COMPACT_ATOMS: atom_id res chain seq x y z
N MET A 1 -22.34 -15.32 -6.02
CA MET A 1 -21.46 -14.25 -5.50
C MET A 1 -22.38 -13.15 -4.98
N THR A 2 -22.25 -12.76 -3.71
CA THR A 2 -23.06 -11.66 -3.17
C THR A 2 -22.71 -10.36 -3.88
N ASP A 3 -23.69 -9.46 -4.08
CA ASP A 3 -23.45 -8.13 -4.71
C ASP A 3 -22.36 -7.36 -4.01
N LEU A 4 -22.19 -7.56 -2.70
CA LEU A 4 -21.13 -6.97 -1.90
C LEU A 4 -19.73 -7.37 -2.37
N ALA A 5 -19.51 -8.66 -2.67
CA ALA A 5 -18.23 -9.13 -3.17
C ALA A 5 -17.91 -8.65 -4.60
N ARG A 6 -18.93 -8.41 -5.42
CA ARG A 6 -18.77 -7.78 -6.74
C ARG A 6 -18.35 -6.31 -6.62
N ARG A 7 -18.99 -5.58 -5.71
CA ARG A 7 -18.70 -4.16 -5.50
C ARG A 7 -17.35 -3.95 -4.80
N GLY A 8 -16.95 -4.87 -3.93
CA GLY A 8 -15.70 -4.78 -3.18
C GLY A 8 -14.44 -4.76 -4.06
N ILE A 9 -14.49 -5.28 -5.29
CA ILE A 9 -13.35 -5.25 -6.20
C ILE A 9 -12.98 -3.83 -6.67
N TYR A 10 -13.95 -2.89 -6.64
CA TYR A 10 -13.71 -1.47 -6.91
C TYR A 10 -12.83 -0.81 -5.83
N ALA A 11 -12.64 -1.44 -4.68
CA ALA A 11 -11.68 -0.98 -3.68
C ALA A 11 -10.22 -1.01 -4.19
N LEU A 12 -9.88 -1.82 -5.20
CA LEU A 12 -8.53 -1.85 -5.79
C LEU A 12 -8.14 -0.53 -6.47
N PRO A 13 -8.93 0.02 -7.43
CA PRO A 13 -8.59 1.31 -8.00
C PRO A 13 -8.68 2.46 -6.99
N VAL A 14 -9.60 2.40 -6.02
CA VAL A 14 -9.67 3.38 -4.92
C VAL A 14 -8.41 3.33 -4.07
N ALA A 15 -7.91 2.13 -3.74
CA ALA A 15 -6.64 1.96 -3.04
C ALA A 15 -5.48 2.63 -3.78
N GLY A 16 -5.41 2.45 -5.11
CA GLY A 16 -4.39 3.09 -5.94
C GLY A 16 -4.41 4.61 -5.82
N VAL A 17 -5.59 5.23 -5.88
CA VAL A 17 -5.72 6.69 -5.72
C VAL A 17 -5.31 7.12 -4.31
N LEU A 18 -5.83 6.46 -3.28
CA LEU A 18 -5.57 6.83 -1.88
C LEU A 18 -4.11 6.65 -1.47
N THR A 19 -3.41 5.67 -2.03
CA THR A 19 -1.98 5.48 -1.77
C THR A 19 -1.08 6.44 -2.56
N ALA A 20 -1.56 7.00 -3.69
CA ALA A 20 -0.79 7.95 -4.49
C ALA A 20 -0.82 9.37 -3.93
N VAL A 21 -2.00 9.81 -3.46
CA VAL A 21 -2.23 11.20 -3.03
C VAL A 21 -1.25 11.69 -1.97
N PRO A 22 -0.92 10.92 -0.92
CA PRO A 22 0.04 11.35 0.11
C PRO A 22 1.42 11.71 -0.43
N TRP A 23 1.87 11.02 -1.47
CA TRP A 23 3.19 11.28 -2.08
C TRP A 23 3.28 12.64 -2.78
N ILE A 24 2.14 13.25 -3.14
CA ILE A 24 2.11 14.62 -3.69
C ILE A 24 2.53 15.62 -2.61
N PHE A 25 2.09 15.40 -1.37
CA PHE A 25 2.37 16.27 -0.24
C PHE A 25 3.80 16.10 0.31
N LEU A 26 4.39 14.92 0.13
CA LEU A 26 5.77 14.63 0.52
C LEU A 26 6.81 15.18 -0.47
N LEU A 27 6.38 15.59 -1.67
CA LEU A 27 7.27 16.23 -2.63
C LEU A 27 7.71 17.60 -2.12
N GLY A 28 9.02 17.78 -1.98
CA GLY A 28 9.60 19.06 -1.56
C GLY A 28 9.82 19.22 -0.06
N HIS A 29 9.57 18.19 0.75
CA HIS A 29 9.99 18.21 2.15
C HIS A 29 11.52 18.32 2.22
N PRO A 30 12.05 19.24 3.04
CA PRO A 30 13.49 19.32 3.26
C PRO A 30 14.01 18.02 3.89
N SER A 31 15.28 17.71 3.64
CA SER A 31 15.90 16.56 4.30
C SER A 31 16.16 16.91 5.77
N PRO A 32 15.75 16.06 6.73
CA PRO A 32 16.01 16.30 8.16
C PRO A 32 17.50 16.34 8.50
N LYS A 33 18.35 15.81 7.63
CA LYS A 33 19.81 15.88 7.76
C LYS A 33 20.35 17.29 7.48
N ASN A 34 19.76 17.98 6.50
CA ASN A 34 20.27 19.27 6.04
C ASN A 34 19.52 20.44 6.69
N ASP A 35 18.21 20.25 6.93
CA ASP A 35 17.32 21.26 7.52
C ASP A 35 16.30 20.56 8.45
N PRO A 36 16.71 20.24 9.68
CA PRO A 36 15.82 19.53 10.62
C PRO A 36 14.63 20.40 11.05
N GLU A 37 14.77 21.73 11.10
CA GLU A 37 13.67 22.61 11.48
C GLU A 37 12.63 22.76 10.36
N GLY A 38 13.08 22.97 9.13
CA GLY A 38 12.20 23.00 7.97
C GLY A 38 11.49 21.65 7.76
N TYR A 39 12.19 20.54 7.98
CA TYR A 39 11.58 19.21 7.98
C TYR A 39 10.50 19.10 9.05
N ALA A 40 10.82 19.44 10.33
CA ALA A 40 9.86 19.35 11.42
C ALA A 40 8.61 20.20 11.14
N ARG A 41 8.75 21.42 10.66
CA ARG A 41 7.62 22.26 10.26
C ARG A 41 6.79 21.65 9.15
N SER A 42 7.41 20.94 8.20
CA SER A 42 6.71 20.35 7.07
C SER A 42 5.87 19.13 7.46
N VAL A 43 6.39 18.27 8.35
CA VAL A 43 5.70 17.04 8.77
C VAL A 43 4.60 17.27 9.81
N THR A 44 4.65 18.37 10.57
CA THR A 44 3.61 18.75 11.54
C THR A 44 2.41 19.44 10.91
N THR A 45 2.41 19.64 9.60
CA THR A 45 1.26 20.24 8.90
C THR A 45 0.04 19.30 8.90
N THR A 46 -1.16 19.89 8.99
CA THR A 46 -2.43 19.15 8.85
C THR A 46 -2.49 18.38 7.53
N VAL A 47 -1.91 18.93 6.46
CA VAL A 47 -1.86 18.29 5.14
C VAL A 47 -1.08 16.99 5.19
N ASN A 48 0.07 16.96 5.87
CA ASN A 48 0.88 15.75 6.04
C ASN A 48 0.13 14.70 6.86
N ALA A 49 -0.53 15.09 7.96
CA ALA A 49 -1.33 14.20 8.78
C ALA A 49 -2.48 13.57 7.97
N VAL A 50 -3.22 14.37 7.20
CA VAL A 50 -4.27 13.88 6.29
C VAL A 50 -3.69 12.91 5.26
N GLY A 51 -2.51 13.20 4.71
CA GLY A 51 -1.79 12.30 3.81
C GLY A 51 -1.54 10.91 4.44
N GLY A 52 -1.06 10.88 5.68
CA GLY A 52 -0.85 9.63 6.41
C GLY A 52 -2.14 8.81 6.59
N TYR A 53 -3.24 9.45 6.97
CA TYR A 53 -4.55 8.79 7.09
C TYR A 53 -5.07 8.28 5.74
N LEU A 54 -4.89 9.04 4.65
CA LEU A 54 -5.29 8.60 3.31
C LEU A 54 -4.49 7.37 2.87
N TYR A 55 -3.19 7.33 3.18
CA TYR A 55 -2.36 6.17 2.88
C TYR A 55 -2.85 4.92 3.63
N LEU A 56 -3.11 5.02 4.93
CA LEU A 56 -3.65 3.92 5.73
C LEU A 56 -5.03 3.47 5.21
N ALA A 57 -5.91 4.41 4.87
CA ALA A 57 -7.20 4.10 4.24
C ALA A 57 -7.01 3.37 2.90
N GLY A 58 -5.99 3.76 2.12
CA GLY A 58 -5.60 3.10 0.88
C GLY A 58 -5.20 1.63 1.10
N LEU A 59 -4.41 1.34 2.14
CA LEU A 59 -4.03 -0.03 2.51
C LEU A 59 -5.24 -0.87 2.92
N ILE A 60 -6.17 -0.28 3.67
CA ILE A 60 -7.43 -0.94 4.06
C ILE A 60 -8.28 -1.23 2.81
N CYS A 61 -8.43 -0.27 1.90
CA CYS A 61 -9.13 -0.47 0.62
C CYS A 61 -8.46 -1.57 -0.21
N LEU A 62 -7.13 -1.60 -0.25
CA LEU A 62 -6.38 -2.64 -0.93
C LEU A 62 -6.71 -4.03 -0.36
N LEU A 63 -6.72 -4.17 0.96
CA LEU A 63 -7.08 -5.41 1.64
C LEU A 63 -8.49 -5.87 1.25
N PHE A 64 -9.50 -4.98 1.29
CA PHE A 64 -10.86 -5.30 0.88
C PHE A 64 -10.97 -5.67 -0.60
N GLY A 65 -10.21 -4.99 -1.46
CA GLY A 65 -10.14 -5.32 -2.88
C GLY A 65 -9.55 -6.70 -3.14
N LEU A 66 -8.47 -7.07 -2.43
CA LEU A 66 -7.87 -8.40 -2.49
C LEU A 66 -8.80 -9.49 -1.93
N LEU A 67 -9.51 -9.22 -0.82
CA LEU A 67 -10.55 -10.11 -0.28
C LEU A 67 -11.66 -10.38 -1.31
N SER A 68 -12.11 -9.34 -1.98
CA SER A 68 -13.15 -9.46 -3.01
C SER A 68 -12.66 -10.24 -4.23
N LEU A 69 -11.42 -10.01 -4.64
CA LEU A 69 -10.77 -10.78 -5.71
C LEU A 69 -10.63 -12.25 -5.33
N TYR A 70 -10.22 -12.53 -4.08
CA TYR A 70 -10.19 -13.89 -3.55
C TYR A 70 -11.57 -14.55 -3.61
N GLY A 71 -12.64 -13.88 -3.17
CA GLY A 71 -14.00 -14.39 -3.22
C GLY A 71 -14.48 -14.77 -4.62
N HIS A 72 -13.97 -14.09 -5.66
CA HIS A 72 -14.19 -14.45 -7.05
C HIS A 72 -13.36 -15.67 -7.48
N LEU A 73 -12.06 -15.66 -7.17
CA LEU A 73 -11.11 -16.70 -7.58
C LEU A 73 -11.29 -18.02 -6.84
N ALA A 74 -11.79 -18.01 -5.60
CA ALA A 74 -12.05 -19.19 -4.78
C ALA A 74 -13.03 -20.19 -5.43
N ARG A 75 -13.84 -19.72 -6.38
CA ARG A 75 -14.79 -20.53 -7.15
C ARG A 75 -14.22 -21.06 -8.46
N THR A 76 -12.95 -20.81 -8.74
CA THR A 76 -12.25 -21.25 -9.95
C THR A 76 -11.28 -22.38 -9.62
N ARG A 77 -10.72 -23.01 -10.65
CA ARG A 77 -9.63 -23.99 -10.49
C ARG A 77 -8.34 -23.41 -9.91
N ALA A 78 -8.28 -22.09 -9.70
CA ALA A 78 -7.14 -21.40 -9.10
C ALA A 78 -7.32 -21.12 -7.59
N SER A 79 -8.31 -21.74 -6.94
CA SER A 79 -8.68 -21.48 -5.54
C SER A 79 -7.52 -21.61 -4.54
N SER A 80 -6.66 -22.64 -4.70
CA SER A 80 -5.49 -22.82 -3.82
C SER A 80 -4.47 -21.70 -3.94
N TRP A 81 -4.19 -21.23 -5.16
CA TRP A 81 -3.30 -20.09 -5.39
C TRP A 81 -3.91 -18.78 -4.88
N ALA A 82 -5.22 -18.62 -5.04
CA ALA A 82 -5.94 -17.46 -4.52
C ALA A 82 -5.93 -17.44 -2.98
N ALA A 83 -6.12 -18.60 -2.33
CA ALA A 83 -6.05 -18.71 -0.87
C ALA A 83 -4.63 -18.40 -0.34
N ALA A 84 -3.59 -18.95 -0.96
CA ALA A 84 -2.21 -18.68 -0.62
C ALA A 84 -1.90 -17.17 -0.79
N GLY A 85 -2.28 -16.59 -1.94
CA GLY A 85 -2.12 -15.17 -2.21
C GLY A 85 -2.82 -14.30 -1.18
N MET A 86 -4.05 -14.67 -0.78
CA MET A 86 -4.82 -13.96 0.23
C MET A 86 -4.13 -13.98 1.59
N ILE A 87 -3.78 -15.16 2.10
CA ILE A 87 -3.15 -15.31 3.41
C ILE A 87 -1.84 -14.52 3.47
N VAL A 88 -0.97 -14.71 2.48
CA VAL A 88 0.34 -14.05 2.44
C VAL A 88 0.20 -12.53 2.29
N SER A 89 -0.75 -12.04 1.47
CA SER A 89 -0.99 -10.60 1.32
C SER A 89 -1.53 -9.96 2.59
N VAL A 90 -2.44 -10.64 3.32
CA VAL A 90 -2.92 -10.17 4.63
C VAL A 90 -1.78 -10.03 5.62
N VAL A 91 -0.92 -11.06 5.70
CA VAL A 91 0.27 -11.02 6.58
C VAL A 91 1.20 -9.88 6.16
N GLY A 92 1.46 -9.71 4.86
CA GLY A 92 2.29 -8.62 4.35
C GLY A 92 1.74 -7.24 4.70
N ILE A 93 0.44 -7.00 4.50
CA ILE A 93 -0.22 -5.73 4.85
C ILE A 93 -0.22 -5.52 6.37
N ALA A 94 -0.48 -6.57 7.16
CA ALA A 94 -0.45 -6.48 8.61
C ALA A 94 0.96 -6.13 9.15
N LEU A 95 2.01 -6.62 8.50
CA LEU A 95 3.39 -6.24 8.81
C LEU A 95 3.71 -4.80 8.33
N ALA A 96 3.10 -4.34 7.26
CA ALA A 96 3.32 -2.99 6.73
C ALA A 96 2.65 -1.90 7.59
N LEU A 97 1.45 -2.16 8.14
CA LEU A 97 0.67 -1.17 8.91
C LEU A 97 1.46 -0.50 10.05
N PRO A 98 2.21 -1.22 10.92
CA PRO A 98 3.00 -0.58 11.97
C PRO A 98 4.07 0.35 11.41
N VAL A 99 4.73 -0.03 10.30
CA VAL A 99 5.77 0.80 9.68
C VAL A 99 5.19 2.12 9.19
N PHE A 100 4.11 2.06 8.43
CA PHE A 100 3.48 3.27 7.91
C PHE A 100 2.77 4.08 8.99
N GLY A 101 2.27 3.43 10.06
CA GLY A 101 1.77 4.10 11.25
C GLY A 101 2.86 4.88 11.98
N ILE A 102 4.04 4.29 12.17
CA ILE A 102 5.18 4.95 12.79
C ILE A 102 5.66 6.11 11.92
N LEU A 103 5.88 5.90 10.63
CA LEU A 103 6.34 6.95 9.71
C LEU A 103 5.35 8.09 9.56
N GLY A 104 4.04 7.82 9.61
CA GLY A 104 3.01 8.86 9.48
C GLY A 104 2.67 9.60 10.77
N LEU A 105 2.77 8.96 11.92
CA LEU A 105 2.32 9.52 13.19
C LEU A 105 3.47 9.82 14.16
N ALA A 106 4.41 8.91 14.35
CA ALA A 106 5.50 9.12 15.31
C ALA A 106 6.48 10.18 14.83
N ASP A 107 6.69 10.29 13.52
CA ASP A 107 7.56 11.32 12.94
C ASP A 107 7.00 12.72 13.19
N ALA A 108 5.67 12.92 13.05
CA ALA A 108 5.02 14.18 13.38
C ALA A 108 5.12 14.52 14.87
N VAL A 109 4.94 13.54 15.76
CA VAL A 109 5.07 13.74 17.22
C VAL A 109 6.49 14.14 17.59
N LEU A 110 7.51 13.48 17.03
CA LEU A 110 8.91 13.83 17.26
C LEU A 110 9.24 15.22 16.74
N ALA A 111 8.67 15.59 15.60
CA ALA A 111 8.83 16.92 15.03
C ALA A 111 8.20 18.02 15.92
N ASP A 112 7.02 17.77 16.50
CA ASP A 112 6.41 18.69 17.47
C ASP A 112 7.29 18.87 18.72
N VAL A 113 7.84 17.78 19.27
CA VAL A 113 8.76 17.81 20.41
C VAL A 113 10.04 18.59 20.05
N TYR A 114 10.56 18.41 18.84
CA TYR A 114 11.72 19.16 18.34
C TYR A 114 11.42 20.67 18.25
N LEU A 115 10.25 21.05 17.71
CA LEU A 115 9.83 22.45 17.60
C LEU A 115 9.54 23.09 18.97
N ALA A 116 9.13 22.28 19.96
CA ALA A 116 8.97 22.73 21.35
C ALA A 116 10.31 23.03 22.07
N GLY A 117 11.46 22.82 21.40
CA GLY A 117 12.79 23.16 21.92
C GLY A 117 13.65 21.95 22.32
N HIS A 118 13.13 20.74 22.30
CA HIS A 118 13.87 19.51 22.63
C HIS A 118 14.70 19.04 21.42
N LYS A 119 15.84 19.71 21.17
CA LYS A 119 16.68 19.45 19.99
C LYS A 119 17.40 18.09 20.02
N ASP A 120 17.47 17.44 21.16
CA ASP A 120 18.01 16.10 21.39
C ASP A 120 17.25 14.99 20.62
N VAL A 121 15.95 15.21 20.30
CA VAL A 121 15.18 14.27 19.49
C VAL A 121 15.55 14.28 18.00
N SER A 122 16.41 15.20 17.55
CA SER A 122 16.82 15.29 16.13
C SER A 122 17.43 13.98 15.60
N ALA A 123 18.18 13.26 16.45
CA ALA A 123 18.74 11.96 16.09
C ALA A 123 17.65 10.91 15.83
N ALA A 124 16.55 10.89 16.61
CA ALA A 124 15.42 10.01 16.41
C ALA A 124 14.66 10.36 15.12
N MET A 125 14.47 11.64 14.83
CA MET A 125 13.88 12.09 13.55
C MET A 125 14.70 11.63 12.35
N LEU A 126 16.04 11.75 12.42
CA LEU A 126 16.94 11.25 11.37
C LEU A 126 16.84 9.74 11.17
N LEU A 127 16.69 8.98 12.25
CA LEU A 127 16.54 7.52 12.18
C LEU A 127 15.23 7.12 11.50
N LEU A 128 14.14 7.85 11.73
CA LEU A 128 12.84 7.54 11.16
C LEU A 128 12.70 8.01 9.70
N SER A 129 13.18 9.20 9.38
CA SER A 129 12.91 9.88 8.10
C SER A 129 14.11 9.98 7.17
N GLY A 130 15.31 9.84 7.67
CA GLY A 130 16.55 10.11 6.93
C GLY A 130 17.08 9.00 6.03
N GLY A 131 16.35 7.90 5.82
CA GLY A 131 16.79 6.76 5.00
C GLY A 131 17.93 5.94 5.63
N SER A 132 18.49 6.37 6.76
CA SER A 132 19.49 5.65 7.55
C SER A 132 18.81 4.82 8.64
N PHE A 133 17.82 3.99 8.25
CA PHE A 133 17.26 3.02 9.16
C PHE A 133 18.38 2.15 9.75
N SER A 134 18.30 1.85 11.04
CA SER A 134 19.16 0.81 11.60
C SER A 134 19.03 -0.47 10.77
N ASN A 135 20.07 -1.30 10.72
CA ASN A 135 20.02 -2.57 9.98
C ASN A 135 18.78 -3.41 10.33
N ARG A 136 18.26 -3.29 11.56
CA ARG A 136 17.05 -4.01 12.01
C ARG A 136 15.78 -3.49 11.35
N ILE A 137 15.61 -2.17 11.22
CA ILE A 137 14.45 -1.57 10.56
C ILE A 137 14.48 -1.86 9.07
N ASN A 138 15.67 -1.76 8.44
CA ASN A 138 15.83 -2.13 7.03
C ASN A 138 15.52 -3.62 6.80
N SER A 139 15.95 -4.50 7.71
CA SER A 139 15.62 -5.92 7.61
C SER A 139 14.13 -6.17 7.73
N TYR A 140 13.44 -5.49 8.66
CA TYR A 140 11.98 -5.59 8.81
C TYR A 140 11.25 -5.09 7.55
N PHE A 141 11.71 -3.95 6.99
CA PHE A 141 11.19 -3.41 5.73
C PHE A 141 11.36 -4.42 4.59
N GLY A 142 12.55 -5.01 4.46
CA GLY A 142 12.83 -6.06 3.47
C GLY A 142 11.92 -7.28 3.62
N VAL A 143 11.68 -7.72 4.86
CA VAL A 143 10.81 -8.88 5.13
C VAL A 143 9.38 -8.61 4.70
N PHE A 144 8.76 -7.49 5.11
CA PHE A 144 7.36 -7.25 4.73
C PHE A 144 7.20 -7.01 3.23
N VAL A 145 8.13 -6.32 2.57
CA VAL A 145 8.10 -6.13 1.11
C VAL A 145 8.22 -7.48 0.39
N PHE A 146 9.12 -8.36 0.87
CA PHE A 146 9.24 -9.71 0.34
C PHE A 146 7.96 -10.53 0.52
N VAL A 147 7.32 -10.47 1.69
CA VAL A 147 6.04 -11.14 1.94
C VAL A 147 4.94 -10.60 1.01
N CYS A 148 4.85 -9.27 0.86
CA CYS A 148 3.91 -8.65 -0.08
C CYS A 148 4.16 -9.11 -1.53
N LEU A 149 5.43 -9.19 -1.95
CA LEU A 149 5.82 -9.67 -3.28
C LEU A 149 5.36 -11.12 -3.51
N VAL A 150 5.59 -12.01 -2.56
CA VAL A 150 5.13 -13.42 -2.65
C VAL A 150 3.60 -13.49 -2.76
N GLY A 151 2.88 -12.73 -1.94
CA GLY A 151 1.42 -12.64 -2.00
C GLY A 151 0.92 -12.11 -3.35
N ALA A 152 1.55 -11.06 -3.87
CA ALA A 152 1.23 -10.47 -5.17
C ALA A 152 1.46 -11.45 -6.32
N ILE A 153 2.58 -12.17 -6.32
CA ILE A 153 2.88 -13.21 -7.31
C ILE A 153 1.82 -14.33 -7.26
N ALA A 154 1.46 -14.79 -6.06
CA ALA A 154 0.44 -15.83 -5.90
C ALA A 154 -0.92 -15.37 -6.48
N TYR A 155 -1.32 -14.11 -6.26
CA TYR A 155 -2.51 -13.54 -6.88
C TYR A 155 -2.41 -13.42 -8.40
N ALA A 156 -1.28 -12.97 -8.93
CA ALA A 156 -1.06 -12.90 -10.38
C ALA A 156 -1.20 -14.29 -11.02
N VAL A 157 -0.60 -15.31 -10.40
CA VAL A 157 -0.73 -16.72 -10.83
C VAL A 157 -2.18 -17.21 -10.73
N ALA A 158 -2.91 -16.85 -9.65
CA ALA A 158 -4.31 -17.21 -9.49
C ALA A 158 -5.18 -16.61 -10.60
N VAL A 159 -5.01 -15.33 -10.89
CA VAL A 159 -5.72 -14.65 -12.00
C VAL A 159 -5.37 -15.32 -13.33
N TRP A 160 -4.08 -15.60 -13.56
CA TRP A 160 -3.62 -16.26 -14.80
C TRP A 160 -4.25 -17.65 -15.00
N LYS A 161 -4.28 -18.47 -13.94
CA LYS A 161 -4.83 -19.82 -13.97
C LYS A 161 -6.36 -19.87 -13.93
N SER A 162 -7.03 -18.80 -13.49
CA SER A 162 -8.50 -18.77 -13.40
C SER A 162 -9.19 -18.93 -14.76
N GLY A 163 -8.56 -18.41 -15.83
CA GLY A 163 -9.12 -18.37 -17.18
C GLY A 163 -10.33 -17.44 -17.34
N SER A 164 -10.87 -16.89 -16.25
CA SER A 164 -12.07 -16.03 -16.23
C SER A 164 -11.76 -14.53 -16.24
N LEU A 165 -10.53 -14.17 -15.85
CA LEU A 165 -10.09 -12.79 -15.72
C LEU A 165 -8.96 -12.45 -16.70
N PRO A 166 -8.79 -11.18 -17.09
CA PRO A 166 -7.69 -10.76 -17.95
C PRO A 166 -6.34 -10.98 -17.24
N LYS A 167 -5.47 -11.75 -17.84
CA LYS A 167 -4.16 -12.12 -17.26
C LYS A 167 -3.33 -10.91 -16.89
N TRP A 168 -3.24 -9.93 -17.78
CA TRP A 168 -2.46 -8.71 -17.60
C TRP A 168 -3.02 -7.80 -16.49
N ALA A 169 -4.34 -7.81 -16.27
CA ALA A 169 -4.92 -7.07 -15.16
C ALA A 169 -4.45 -7.61 -13.80
N GLY A 170 -4.31 -8.93 -13.69
CA GLY A 170 -3.72 -9.56 -12.49
C GLY A 170 -2.26 -9.17 -12.28
N VAL A 171 -1.47 -9.12 -13.35
CA VAL A 171 -0.07 -8.67 -13.29
C VAL A 171 0.02 -7.21 -12.88
N LEU A 172 -0.81 -6.34 -13.44
CA LEU A 172 -0.86 -4.92 -13.07
C LEU A 172 -1.22 -4.73 -11.59
N VAL A 173 -2.24 -5.43 -11.08
CA VAL A 173 -2.61 -5.35 -9.66
C VAL A 173 -1.48 -5.85 -8.77
N ALA A 174 -0.82 -6.95 -9.13
CA ALA A 174 0.31 -7.47 -8.36
C ALA A 174 1.50 -6.51 -8.37
N ALA A 175 1.88 -5.97 -9.53
CA ALA A 175 2.92 -4.96 -9.64
C ALA A 175 2.56 -3.71 -8.86
N GLY A 176 1.32 -3.22 -9.01
CA GLY A 176 0.82 -2.05 -8.31
C GLY A 176 0.85 -2.22 -6.79
N PHE A 177 0.46 -3.40 -6.30
CA PHE A 177 0.52 -3.73 -4.87
C PHE A 177 1.95 -3.61 -4.32
N VAL A 178 2.94 -4.22 -4.97
CA VAL A 178 4.33 -4.19 -4.50
C VAL A 178 4.95 -2.81 -4.62
N LEU A 179 4.76 -2.15 -5.76
CA LEU A 179 5.35 -0.83 -6.01
C LEU A 179 4.76 0.26 -5.11
N SER A 180 3.47 0.15 -4.72
CA SER A 180 2.86 1.09 -3.78
C SER A 180 3.41 0.96 -2.35
N MET A 181 4.09 -0.16 -2.01
CA MET A 181 4.74 -0.36 -0.71
C MET A 181 6.16 0.23 -0.65
N THR A 182 6.66 0.82 -1.73
CA THR A 182 7.99 1.42 -1.75
C THR A 182 7.97 2.83 -1.17
N LEU A 183 9.10 3.27 -0.61
CA LEU A 183 9.27 4.61 -0.05
C LEU A 183 9.75 5.64 -1.10
N SER A 184 9.72 5.30 -2.38
CA SER A 184 10.07 6.21 -3.48
C SER A 184 8.79 6.81 -4.09
N PRO A 185 8.59 8.14 -4.07
CA PRO A 185 7.39 8.78 -4.61
C PRO A 185 7.10 8.40 -6.07
N PHE A 186 8.11 8.41 -6.91
CA PHE A 186 7.95 8.06 -8.33
C PHE A 186 7.50 6.60 -8.50
N VAL A 187 8.14 5.67 -7.78
CA VAL A 187 7.80 4.23 -7.84
C VAL A 187 6.39 3.99 -7.30
N ALA A 188 6.03 4.68 -6.20
CA ALA A 188 4.70 4.59 -5.61
C ALA A 188 3.61 5.09 -6.58
N TRP A 189 3.84 6.15 -7.36
CA TRP A 189 2.89 6.63 -8.37
C TRP A 189 2.72 5.64 -9.53
N VAL A 190 3.82 5.04 -10.00
CA VAL A 190 3.73 3.96 -10.99
C VAL A 190 2.92 2.79 -10.42
N GLY A 191 3.15 2.43 -9.17
CA GLY A 191 2.39 1.41 -8.47
C GLY A 191 0.89 1.74 -8.39
N ALA A 192 0.58 2.97 -8.00
CA ALA A 192 -0.80 3.46 -7.94
C ALA A 192 -1.49 3.44 -9.31
N ALA A 193 -0.82 3.87 -10.36
CA ALA A 193 -1.35 3.79 -11.73
C ALA A 193 -1.64 2.35 -12.14
N CYS A 194 -0.73 1.41 -11.81
CA CYS A 194 -0.94 -0.01 -12.05
C CYS A 194 -2.15 -0.56 -11.29
N LEU A 195 -2.34 -0.17 -10.01
CA LEU A 195 -3.52 -0.55 -9.21
C LEU A 195 -4.81 0.01 -9.79
N VAL A 196 -4.82 1.27 -10.19
CA VAL A 196 -6.01 1.92 -10.78
C VAL A 196 -6.39 1.23 -12.09
N ILE A 197 -5.45 1.07 -13.01
CA ILE A 197 -5.71 0.47 -14.34
C ILE A 197 -6.09 -1.01 -14.19
N GLY A 198 -5.26 -1.78 -13.50
CA GLY A 198 -5.47 -3.22 -13.31
C GLY A 198 -6.75 -3.51 -12.51
N GLY A 199 -6.98 -2.77 -11.43
CA GLY A 199 -8.16 -2.89 -10.57
C GLY A 199 -9.44 -2.52 -11.30
N ALA A 200 -9.46 -1.42 -12.06
CA ALA A 200 -10.61 -1.01 -12.86
C ALA A 200 -10.92 -2.03 -13.96
N TRP A 201 -9.89 -2.60 -14.57
CA TRP A 201 -10.06 -3.64 -15.59
C TRP A 201 -10.67 -4.92 -15.01
N LEU A 202 -10.16 -5.38 -13.85
CA LEU A 202 -10.74 -6.52 -13.12
C LEU A 202 -12.19 -6.24 -12.71
N ALA A 203 -12.47 -5.07 -12.14
CA ALA A 203 -13.79 -4.69 -11.68
C ALA A 203 -14.82 -4.70 -12.82
N ARG A 204 -14.47 -4.15 -13.98
CA ARG A 204 -15.34 -4.18 -15.17
C ARG A 204 -15.66 -5.60 -15.61
N ARG A 205 -14.68 -6.50 -15.65
CA ARG A 205 -14.88 -7.89 -16.06
C ARG A 205 -15.73 -8.67 -15.07
N VAL A 206 -15.51 -8.48 -13.78
CA VAL A 206 -16.31 -9.15 -12.74
C VAL A 206 -17.75 -8.64 -12.73
N SER A 207 -17.98 -7.35 -12.97
CA SER A 207 -19.33 -6.79 -13.03
C SER A 207 -20.13 -7.26 -14.26
N GLN A 208 -19.45 -7.57 -15.37
CA GLN A 208 -20.08 -8.08 -16.60
C GLN A 208 -20.35 -9.59 -16.59
N ALA A 209 -19.76 -10.33 -15.65
CA ALA A 209 -20.02 -11.76 -15.55
C ALA A 209 -21.47 -12.00 -15.12
N PRO A 210 -22.23 -12.90 -15.83
CA PRO A 210 -23.62 -13.19 -15.48
C PRO A 210 -23.69 -13.68 -14.02
N ALA A 211 -24.75 -13.27 -13.32
CA ALA A 211 -25.03 -13.80 -11.99
C ALA A 211 -25.36 -15.28 -12.15
N VAL A 212 -24.42 -16.13 -11.73
CA VAL A 212 -24.70 -17.56 -11.62
C VAL A 212 -25.67 -17.70 -10.45
N GLY A 213 -26.94 -17.98 -10.78
CA GLY A 213 -27.97 -18.29 -9.81
C GLY A 213 -27.67 -19.58 -9.02
#